data_5d2545b224b5f3d203508de36ba96f1a
#
_entry.id   5d2545b224b5f3d203508de36ba96f1a
#
_cell.length_a   1.000
_cell.length_b   1.000
_cell.length_c   1.000
_cell.angle_alpha   90.00
_cell.angle_beta   90.00
_cell.angle_gamma   90.00
#
_symmetry.space_group_name_H-M   'P 1'
#
loop_
_entity.id
_entity.type
_entity.pdbx_description
1 polymer ?
#
loop_
_entity_poly.entity_id
_entity_poly.type
_entity_poly.pdbx_seq_one_letter_code
_entity_poly.pdbx_strand_id
1 'polypeptide(L)'
;MKVTTDVVVLGAGPYGLSAAAHLNACGLNVRVFGETMSFWDRHMPEGMCLRSPWEASQLSDPAKALTIDAFQVAMSSPVSRPIPIRRFIAYGRWFQSRVVPNLEQKRVMEIERDAPGFRVALADGEVVRCRRVVIAGGIGPFAVRPPQFAGIPLDLASHSSEQRDLARFRGKKVVVIGGGQSALESAALLHERQADVELIVRNSAVYWTWQRPWLHTFRPVGALLYAWPDVGPAFISHAVAKPSLYRSLPRRVQDSWRFKSLRPNGVGWLKPRLDDVRISAGRGVLSTAIRGKRLELKLSDGSERSVDHVLMATGYRVNVRKYEFLSASLRSALSLVDGCPVLTRGFESSVRGLHFLGAPAMWSFGPLMRFVAGADFAARTVTKAVMRAHATVARPAAVVLETTQTVAVSHGAEEG
;
A
#
# COMPACT_ATOMS: atom_id res chain seq x y z
N MET A 1 26.68 22.06 -1.28
CA MET A 1 25.37 22.61 -1.73
C MET A 1 24.33 22.49 -0.62
N LYS A 2 23.52 23.51 -0.41
CA LYS A 2 22.56 23.59 0.71
C LYS A 2 21.38 22.62 0.51
N VAL A 3 21.02 21.82 1.51
CA VAL A 3 19.79 21.01 1.52
C VAL A 3 18.60 21.97 1.62
N THR A 4 17.70 21.97 0.63
CA THR A 4 16.61 22.92 0.53
C THR A 4 15.26 22.34 0.99
N THR A 5 15.13 21.00 1.06
CA THR A 5 13.89 20.30 1.38
C THR A 5 14.10 19.41 2.61
N ASP A 6 13.18 19.47 3.57
CA ASP A 6 13.29 18.60 4.76
C ASP A 6 12.88 17.17 4.43
N VAL A 7 11.78 17.00 3.69
CA VAL A 7 11.23 15.69 3.36
C VAL A 7 10.75 15.64 1.92
N VAL A 8 11.19 14.63 1.18
CA VAL A 8 10.57 14.24 -0.09
C VAL A 8 9.62 13.07 0.18
N VAL A 9 8.37 13.20 -0.23
CA VAL A 9 7.36 12.12 -0.24
C VAL A 9 7.21 11.61 -1.67
N LEU A 10 7.48 10.33 -1.91
CA LEU A 10 7.28 9.69 -3.20
C LEU A 10 6.02 8.84 -3.19
N GLY A 11 5.05 9.23 -4.01
CA GLY A 11 3.75 8.60 -4.18
C GLY A 11 2.60 9.45 -3.63
N ALA A 12 1.56 9.63 -4.43
CA ALA A 12 0.37 10.43 -4.15
C ALA A 12 -0.91 9.59 -4.03
N GLY A 13 -0.77 8.39 -3.50
CA GLY A 13 -1.88 7.55 -3.04
C GLY A 13 -2.23 7.83 -1.57
N PRO A 14 -3.15 7.04 -0.97
CA PRO A 14 -3.64 7.27 0.39
C PRO A 14 -2.55 7.46 1.45
N TYR A 15 -1.50 6.67 1.40
CA TYR A 15 -0.38 6.76 2.36
C TYR A 15 0.47 8.02 2.18
N GLY A 16 0.81 8.36 0.92
CA GLY A 16 1.64 9.52 0.63
C GLY A 16 0.91 10.83 0.91
N LEU A 17 -0.35 10.93 0.49
CA LEU A 17 -1.19 12.11 0.74
C LEU A 17 -1.42 12.33 2.24
N SER A 18 -1.73 11.26 2.99
CA SER A 18 -1.90 11.35 4.44
C SER A 18 -0.58 11.75 5.14
N ALA A 19 0.55 11.15 4.75
CA ALA A 19 1.85 11.52 5.32
C ALA A 19 2.20 12.98 5.03
N ALA A 20 1.99 13.45 3.79
CA ALA A 20 2.23 14.82 3.40
C ALA A 20 1.35 15.81 4.18
N ALA A 21 0.06 15.49 4.39
CA ALA A 21 -0.85 16.31 5.18
C ALA A 21 -0.33 16.52 6.61
N HIS A 22 0.12 15.46 7.26
CA HIS A 22 0.64 15.53 8.63
C HIS A 22 2.01 16.22 8.71
N LEU A 23 2.91 15.98 7.74
CA LEU A 23 4.23 16.62 7.69
C LEU A 23 4.12 18.14 7.42
N ASN A 24 3.28 18.55 6.46
CA ASN A 24 3.02 19.96 6.16
C ASN A 24 2.45 20.70 7.36
N ALA A 25 1.52 20.09 8.10
CA ALA A 25 0.94 20.68 9.30
C ALA A 25 1.95 20.91 10.44
N CYS A 26 3.11 20.25 10.39
CA CYS A 26 4.22 20.47 11.32
C CYS A 26 5.20 21.57 10.85
N GLY A 27 4.92 22.27 9.77
CA GLY A 27 5.75 23.35 9.23
C GLY A 27 7.04 22.88 8.53
N LEU A 28 7.14 21.62 8.17
CA LEU A 28 8.27 21.08 7.41
C LEU A 28 8.17 21.50 5.94
N ASN A 29 9.34 21.77 5.31
CA ASN A 29 9.42 21.94 3.87
C ASN A 29 9.32 20.56 3.17
N VAL A 30 8.12 20.23 2.65
CA VAL A 30 7.79 18.94 2.05
C VAL A 30 7.54 19.09 0.55
N ARG A 31 8.24 18.31 -0.26
CA ARG A 31 7.92 18.15 -1.69
C ARG A 31 7.30 16.77 -1.91
N VAL A 32 6.22 16.72 -2.67
CA VAL A 32 5.47 15.47 -2.93
C VAL A 32 5.47 15.19 -4.41
N PHE A 33 5.99 14.02 -4.79
CA PHE A 33 6.09 13.59 -6.19
C PHE A 33 5.18 12.40 -6.48
N GLY A 34 4.49 12.46 -7.60
CA GLY A 34 3.65 11.38 -8.11
C GLY A 34 2.30 11.86 -8.62
N GLU A 35 1.57 10.96 -9.26
CA GLU A 35 0.23 11.25 -9.76
C GLU A 35 -0.82 10.82 -8.73
N THR A 36 -1.75 11.73 -8.44
CA THR A 36 -2.80 11.51 -7.43
C THR A 36 -3.64 10.29 -7.74
N MET A 37 -3.65 9.32 -6.81
CA MET A 37 -4.44 8.08 -6.89
C MET A 37 -4.17 7.22 -8.13
N SER A 38 -3.00 7.34 -8.78
CA SER A 38 -2.67 6.71 -10.06
C SER A 38 -2.85 5.19 -10.08
N PHE A 39 -2.49 4.49 -9.00
CA PHE A 39 -2.70 3.04 -8.92
C PHE A 39 -4.19 2.67 -9.02
N TRP A 40 -5.06 3.40 -8.33
CA TRP A 40 -6.51 3.20 -8.32
C TRP A 40 -7.14 3.58 -9.66
N ASP A 41 -6.62 4.62 -10.30
CA ASP A 41 -7.14 5.12 -11.57
C ASP A 41 -6.69 4.28 -12.77
N ARG A 42 -5.43 3.82 -12.80
CA ARG A 42 -4.86 3.15 -13.98
C ARG A 42 -4.75 1.65 -13.86
N HIS A 43 -4.64 1.11 -12.64
CA HIS A 43 -4.30 -0.28 -12.37
C HIS A 43 -5.43 -1.06 -11.69
N MET A 44 -6.63 -0.51 -11.65
CA MET A 44 -7.82 -1.22 -11.20
C MET A 44 -8.90 -1.20 -12.28
N PRO A 45 -9.55 -2.34 -12.53
CA PRO A 45 -10.66 -2.43 -13.47
C PRO A 45 -11.78 -1.44 -13.15
N GLU A 46 -12.30 -0.80 -14.19
CA GLU A 46 -13.41 0.13 -14.07
C GLU A 46 -14.69 -0.61 -13.66
N GLY A 47 -15.43 -0.05 -12.71
CA GLY A 47 -16.61 -0.66 -12.11
C GLY A 47 -16.36 -1.42 -10.83
N MET A 48 -15.10 -1.57 -10.41
CA MET A 48 -14.77 -2.12 -9.09
C MET A 48 -15.23 -1.20 -7.95
N CYS A 49 -15.46 -1.82 -6.79
CA CYS A 49 -15.78 -1.13 -5.55
C CYS A 49 -14.74 -1.44 -4.47
N LEU A 50 -14.62 -0.55 -3.48
CA LEU A 50 -13.80 -0.82 -2.32
C LEU A 50 -14.38 -1.98 -1.50
N ARG A 51 -13.50 -2.88 -1.08
CA ARG A 51 -13.83 -3.94 -0.15
C ARG A 51 -13.98 -3.43 1.27
N SER A 52 -13.19 -2.41 1.64
CA SER A 52 -13.11 -1.86 2.99
C SER A 52 -14.44 -1.24 3.44
N PRO A 53 -14.80 -1.35 4.73
CA PRO A 53 -15.88 -0.57 5.31
C PRO A 53 -15.65 0.94 5.14
N TRP A 54 -16.72 1.72 5.27
CA TRP A 54 -16.70 3.17 5.10
C TRP A 54 -15.63 3.85 5.94
N GLU A 55 -15.61 3.55 7.21
CA GLU A 55 -14.70 4.11 8.19
C GLU A 55 -13.23 3.76 7.88
N ALA A 56 -13.01 2.57 7.31
CA ALA A 56 -11.69 2.06 6.94
C ALA A 56 -11.16 2.56 5.58
N SER A 57 -11.96 3.38 4.89
CA SER A 57 -11.63 3.92 3.55
C SER A 57 -11.23 5.40 3.60
N GLN A 58 -11.07 5.99 4.78
CA GLN A 58 -10.69 7.38 4.98
C GLN A 58 -9.19 7.61 4.76
N LEU A 59 -8.84 8.73 4.12
CA LEU A 59 -7.50 9.31 4.20
C LEU A 59 -7.36 10.06 5.53
N SER A 60 -6.13 10.40 5.93
CA SER A 60 -5.89 11.02 7.23
C SER A 60 -5.28 12.42 7.07
N ASP A 61 -5.96 13.39 7.65
CA ASP A 61 -5.44 14.74 7.93
C ASP A 61 -5.38 14.99 9.45
N PRO A 62 -4.52 15.91 9.93
CA PRO A 62 -4.36 16.17 11.36
C PRO A 62 -5.65 16.57 12.09
N ALA A 63 -6.51 17.35 11.43
CA ALA A 63 -7.78 17.82 11.97
C ALA A 63 -8.93 16.79 11.85
N LYS A 64 -8.71 15.70 11.11
CA LYS A 64 -9.74 14.68 10.76
C LYS A 64 -10.98 15.31 10.11
N ALA A 65 -10.79 16.39 9.38
CA ALA A 65 -11.84 17.16 8.74
C ALA A 65 -12.14 16.70 7.30
N LEU A 66 -11.14 16.08 6.62
CA LEU A 66 -11.23 15.73 5.21
C LEU A 66 -11.71 14.29 5.02
N THR A 67 -12.86 13.95 5.57
CA THR A 67 -13.49 12.63 5.49
C THR A 67 -14.25 12.42 4.18
N ILE A 68 -14.66 11.17 3.88
CA ILE A 68 -15.56 10.89 2.76
C ILE A 68 -16.92 11.56 2.99
N ASP A 69 -17.37 11.71 4.25
CA ASP A 69 -18.59 12.43 4.58
C ASP A 69 -18.48 13.92 4.24
N ALA A 70 -17.36 14.55 4.60
CA ALA A 70 -17.08 15.93 4.22
C ALA A 70 -16.96 16.10 2.68
N PHE A 71 -16.39 15.12 1.99
CA PHE A 71 -16.34 15.09 0.53
C PHE A 71 -17.73 15.02 -0.10
N GLN A 72 -18.63 14.18 0.42
CA GLN A 72 -20.03 14.10 -0.06
C GLN A 72 -20.74 15.45 0.04
N VAL A 73 -20.59 16.13 1.19
CA VAL A 73 -21.15 17.44 1.43
C VAL A 73 -20.56 18.47 0.46
N ALA A 74 -19.23 18.52 0.33
CA ALA A 74 -18.54 19.47 -0.54
C ALA A 74 -18.89 19.31 -2.02
N MET A 75 -19.21 18.08 -2.44
CA MET A 75 -19.57 17.77 -3.84
C MET A 75 -21.07 17.75 -4.09
N SER A 76 -21.91 17.98 -3.06
CA SER A 76 -23.36 17.84 -3.11
C SER A 76 -23.82 16.53 -3.78
N SER A 77 -23.07 15.46 -3.57
CA SER A 77 -23.28 14.19 -4.27
C SER A 77 -22.99 12.99 -3.37
N PRO A 78 -24.00 12.17 -3.05
CA PRO A 78 -23.84 11.02 -2.16
C PRO A 78 -22.91 9.98 -2.78
N VAL A 79 -22.23 9.22 -1.90
CA VAL A 79 -21.39 8.08 -2.26
C VAL A 79 -22.09 6.80 -1.83
N SER A 80 -22.33 5.89 -2.77
CA SER A 80 -22.98 4.60 -2.49
C SER A 80 -22.08 3.65 -1.67
N ARG A 81 -22.70 2.63 -1.09
CA ARG A 81 -22.02 1.54 -0.39
C ARG A 81 -22.34 0.21 -1.09
N PRO A 82 -21.32 -0.55 -1.52
CA PRO A 82 -19.87 -0.32 -1.40
C PRO A 82 -19.41 0.91 -2.21
N ILE A 83 -18.27 1.52 -1.79
CA ILE A 83 -17.74 2.73 -2.40
C ILE A 83 -17.20 2.42 -3.79
N PRO A 84 -17.76 3.01 -4.88
CA PRO A 84 -17.24 2.80 -6.23
C PRO A 84 -15.82 3.37 -6.37
N ILE A 85 -14.96 2.66 -7.11
CA ILE A 85 -13.56 3.07 -7.30
C ILE A 85 -13.43 4.51 -7.81
N ARG A 86 -14.30 4.93 -8.75
CA ARG A 86 -14.29 6.30 -9.28
C ARG A 86 -14.56 7.35 -8.21
N ARG A 87 -15.47 7.05 -7.25
CA ARG A 87 -15.77 7.96 -6.14
C ARG A 87 -14.61 8.05 -5.15
N PHE A 88 -13.92 6.93 -4.91
CA PHE A 88 -12.72 6.94 -4.09
C PHE A 88 -11.55 7.72 -4.71
N ILE A 89 -11.37 7.60 -6.03
CA ILE A 89 -10.38 8.40 -6.77
C ILE A 89 -10.73 9.89 -6.68
N ALA A 90 -11.99 10.27 -6.90
CA ALA A 90 -12.46 11.65 -6.77
C ALA A 90 -12.24 12.19 -5.35
N TYR A 91 -12.53 11.40 -4.32
CA TYR A 91 -12.23 11.73 -2.93
C TYR A 91 -10.74 11.98 -2.69
N GLY A 92 -9.87 11.10 -3.21
CA GLY A 92 -8.42 11.28 -3.08
C GLY A 92 -7.90 12.54 -3.78
N ARG A 93 -8.45 12.90 -4.94
CA ARG A 93 -8.13 14.15 -5.66
C ARG A 93 -8.63 15.38 -4.91
N TRP A 94 -9.84 15.32 -4.36
CA TRP A 94 -10.39 16.35 -3.51
C TRP A 94 -9.58 16.55 -2.22
N PHE A 95 -9.15 15.48 -1.58
CA PHE A 95 -8.26 15.51 -0.43
C PHE A 95 -6.91 16.17 -0.81
N GLN A 96 -6.28 15.72 -1.89
CA GLN A 96 -4.99 16.24 -2.36
C GLN A 96 -5.03 17.75 -2.61
N SER A 97 -6.08 18.26 -3.27
CA SER A 97 -6.18 19.70 -3.57
C SER A 97 -6.20 20.59 -2.33
N ARG A 98 -6.53 20.04 -1.16
CA ARG A 98 -6.61 20.77 0.12
C ARG A 98 -5.33 20.65 0.97
N VAL A 99 -4.66 19.50 0.93
CA VAL A 99 -3.51 19.24 1.82
C VAL A 99 -2.17 19.32 1.10
N VAL A 100 -2.15 19.12 -0.20
CA VAL A 100 -0.94 19.15 -1.04
C VAL A 100 -1.26 19.83 -2.37
N PRO A 101 -1.68 21.13 -2.39
CA PRO A 101 -2.04 21.84 -3.61
C PRO A 101 -0.88 21.88 -4.61
N ASN A 102 0.35 21.95 -4.12
CA ASN A 102 1.59 22.02 -4.90
C ASN A 102 2.20 20.63 -5.18
N LEU A 103 1.38 19.60 -5.32
CA LEU A 103 1.85 18.26 -5.70
C LEU A 103 2.51 18.29 -7.08
N GLU A 104 3.68 17.68 -7.20
CA GLU A 104 4.45 17.63 -8.42
C GLU A 104 4.27 16.30 -9.15
N GLN A 105 3.72 16.33 -10.36
CA GLN A 105 3.51 15.13 -11.18
C GLN A 105 4.78 14.68 -11.91
N LYS A 106 5.93 15.23 -11.56
CA LYS A 106 7.21 14.85 -12.11
C LYS A 106 7.60 13.44 -11.70
N ARG A 107 8.10 12.66 -12.64
CA ARG A 107 8.56 11.30 -12.36
C ARG A 107 9.92 11.36 -11.66
N VAL A 108 10.05 10.70 -10.52
CA VAL A 108 11.33 10.44 -9.87
C VAL A 108 12.02 9.30 -10.60
N MET A 109 13.21 9.56 -11.12
CA MET A 109 14.02 8.61 -11.85
C MET A 109 14.96 7.85 -10.94
N GLU A 110 15.61 8.56 -10.00
CA GLU A 110 16.55 7.93 -9.08
C GLU A 110 16.57 8.64 -7.72
N ILE A 111 16.70 7.85 -6.69
CA ILE A 111 16.98 8.28 -5.32
C ILE A 111 18.28 7.62 -4.90
N GLU A 112 19.24 8.41 -4.48
CA GLU A 112 20.52 7.94 -3.98
C GLU A 112 20.91 8.60 -2.66
N ARG A 113 21.83 7.98 -1.92
CA ARG A 113 22.40 8.56 -0.72
C ARG A 113 23.35 9.69 -1.10
N ASP A 114 23.12 10.87 -0.54
CA ASP A 114 23.97 12.06 -0.69
C ASP A 114 24.13 12.70 0.68
N ALA A 115 25.16 12.27 1.42
CA ALA A 115 25.34 12.66 2.82
C ALA A 115 25.36 14.19 2.97
N PRO A 116 24.63 14.73 3.96
CA PRO A 116 23.94 14.06 5.07
C PRO A 116 22.49 13.59 4.76
N GLY A 117 22.02 13.69 3.51
CA GLY A 117 20.65 13.37 3.09
C GLY A 117 20.57 12.48 1.87
N PHE A 118 19.72 12.89 0.94
CA PHE A 118 19.45 12.19 -0.32
C PHE A 118 19.44 13.16 -1.50
N ARG A 119 19.84 12.63 -2.64
CA ARG A 119 19.68 13.24 -3.96
C ARG A 119 18.54 12.52 -4.67
N VAL A 120 17.57 13.28 -5.16
CA VAL A 120 16.41 12.81 -5.92
C VAL A 120 16.48 13.40 -7.31
N ALA A 121 16.72 12.57 -8.33
CA ALA A 121 16.76 12.97 -9.72
C ALA A 121 15.37 12.82 -10.36
N LEU A 122 14.91 13.87 -11.05
CA LEU A 122 13.62 13.91 -11.73
C LEU A 122 13.79 13.72 -13.25
N ALA A 123 12.71 13.34 -13.94
CA ALA A 123 12.71 13.05 -15.37
C ALA A 123 13.03 14.28 -16.25
N ASP A 124 12.79 15.49 -15.74
CA ASP A 124 13.10 16.76 -16.42
C ASP A 124 14.54 17.26 -16.19
N GLY A 125 15.36 16.47 -15.49
CA GLY A 125 16.74 16.82 -15.15
C GLY A 125 16.90 17.60 -13.84
N GLU A 126 15.81 18.03 -13.20
CA GLU A 126 15.88 18.66 -11.89
C GLU A 126 16.43 17.69 -10.84
N VAL A 127 17.26 18.19 -9.94
CA VAL A 127 17.81 17.45 -8.81
C VAL A 127 17.39 18.10 -7.50
N VAL A 128 16.68 17.34 -6.68
CA VAL A 128 16.22 17.75 -5.35
C VAL A 128 17.11 17.14 -4.30
N ARG A 129 17.66 17.98 -3.40
CA ARG A 129 18.38 17.52 -2.20
C ARG A 129 17.49 17.64 -0.98
N CYS A 130 17.34 16.54 -0.25
CA CYS A 130 16.48 16.49 0.93
C CYS A 130 17.14 15.73 2.08
N ARG A 131 16.69 16.02 3.30
CA ARG A 131 17.19 15.33 4.50
C ARG A 131 16.63 13.92 4.62
N ARG A 132 15.38 13.71 4.20
CA ARG A 132 14.64 12.46 4.35
C ARG A 132 13.79 12.16 3.15
N VAL A 133 13.57 10.85 2.93
CA VAL A 133 12.66 10.37 1.89
C VAL A 133 11.63 9.45 2.53
N VAL A 134 10.36 9.69 2.22
CA VAL A 134 9.23 8.84 2.59
C VAL A 134 8.68 8.17 1.34
N ILE A 135 8.88 6.86 1.22
CA ILE A 135 8.43 6.09 0.08
C ILE A 135 7.03 5.52 0.34
N ALA A 136 6.05 6.01 -0.40
CA ALA A 136 4.67 5.53 -0.48
C ALA A 136 4.36 5.04 -1.91
N GLY A 137 5.31 4.34 -2.54
CA GLY A 137 5.35 4.00 -3.97
C GLY A 137 4.33 2.95 -4.44
N GLY A 138 3.37 2.57 -3.59
CA GLY A 138 2.29 1.64 -3.94
C GLY A 138 2.74 0.20 -4.14
N ILE A 139 1.88 -0.60 -4.80
CA ILE A 139 2.08 -2.04 -4.98
C ILE A 139 2.25 -2.46 -6.44
N GLY A 140 2.12 -1.54 -7.38
CA GLY A 140 2.14 -1.84 -8.82
C GLY A 140 3.29 -2.76 -9.26
N PRO A 141 4.56 -2.47 -8.90
CA PRO A 141 5.71 -3.29 -9.30
C PRO A 141 5.71 -4.70 -8.71
N PHE A 142 4.83 -5.00 -7.76
CA PHE A 142 4.80 -6.26 -7.01
C PHE A 142 3.77 -7.25 -7.53
N ALA A 143 3.11 -6.97 -8.65
CA ALA A 143 2.18 -7.89 -9.29
C ALA A 143 2.84 -9.26 -9.52
N VAL A 144 2.10 -10.33 -9.21
CA VAL A 144 2.60 -11.71 -9.34
C VAL A 144 2.10 -12.30 -10.65
N ARG A 145 3.03 -12.58 -11.54
CA ARG A 145 2.77 -13.39 -12.75
C ARG A 145 3.32 -14.79 -12.49
N PRO A 146 2.46 -15.82 -12.44
CA PRO A 146 2.92 -17.19 -12.20
C PRO A 146 3.88 -17.67 -13.30
N PRO A 147 4.88 -18.54 -12.98
CA PRO A 147 5.93 -18.93 -13.92
C PRO A 147 5.40 -19.52 -15.24
N GLN A 148 4.29 -20.29 -15.20
CA GLN A 148 3.67 -20.88 -16.38
C GLN A 148 3.12 -19.86 -17.39
N PHE A 149 3.03 -18.58 -17.01
CA PHE A 149 2.66 -17.47 -17.89
C PHE A 149 3.86 -16.60 -18.28
N ALA A 150 5.08 -17.03 -17.94
CA ALA A 150 6.29 -16.31 -18.36
C ALA A 150 6.40 -16.33 -19.91
N GLY A 151 6.68 -15.18 -20.51
CA GLY A 151 6.81 -15.06 -21.96
C GLY A 151 5.48 -15.08 -22.75
N ILE A 152 4.32 -15.29 -22.09
CA ILE A 152 3.03 -15.19 -22.79
C ILE A 152 2.74 -13.71 -23.07
N PRO A 153 2.38 -13.33 -24.32
CA PRO A 153 2.04 -11.97 -24.70
C PRO A 153 0.86 -11.39 -23.89
N LEU A 154 0.85 -10.06 -23.70
CA LEU A 154 -0.15 -9.36 -22.88
C LEU A 154 -1.58 -9.43 -23.46
N ASP A 155 -1.72 -9.64 -24.74
CA ASP A 155 -3.01 -9.84 -25.42
C ASP A 155 -3.62 -11.21 -25.13
N LEU A 156 -2.82 -12.23 -24.78
CA LEU A 156 -3.25 -13.57 -24.38
C LEU A 156 -3.32 -13.76 -22.86
N ALA A 157 -2.43 -13.14 -22.09
CA ALA A 157 -2.47 -13.24 -20.65
C ALA A 157 -1.95 -11.96 -19.98
N SER A 158 -2.73 -11.37 -19.08
CA SER A 158 -2.38 -10.16 -18.36
C SER A 158 -2.71 -10.26 -16.87
N HIS A 159 -1.99 -9.48 -16.05
CA HIS A 159 -2.39 -9.30 -14.66
C HIS A 159 -3.61 -8.35 -14.57
N SER A 160 -4.46 -8.53 -13.55
CA SER A 160 -5.67 -7.69 -13.37
C SER A 160 -5.36 -6.19 -13.27
N SER A 161 -4.16 -5.82 -12.80
CA SER A 161 -3.70 -4.43 -12.76
C SER A 161 -3.24 -3.86 -14.11
N GLU A 162 -3.21 -4.66 -15.15
CA GLU A 162 -2.86 -4.25 -16.51
C GLU A 162 -4.11 -4.01 -17.39
N GLN A 163 -5.30 -4.26 -16.82
CA GLN A 163 -6.57 -4.13 -17.52
C GLN A 163 -7.51 -3.18 -16.78
N ARG A 164 -7.70 -2.00 -17.31
CA ARG A 164 -8.67 -1.03 -16.79
C ARG A 164 -10.05 -1.24 -17.40
N ASP A 165 -10.12 -1.34 -18.73
CA ASP A 165 -11.34 -1.58 -19.46
C ASP A 165 -11.53 -3.07 -19.74
N LEU A 166 -12.50 -3.68 -19.06
CA LEU A 166 -12.86 -5.07 -19.27
C LEU A 166 -13.89 -5.26 -20.39
N ALA A 167 -14.49 -4.19 -20.95
CA ALA A 167 -15.44 -4.29 -22.06
C ALA A 167 -14.77 -4.79 -23.36
N ARG A 168 -13.45 -4.62 -23.50
CA ARG A 168 -12.65 -5.17 -24.61
C ARG A 168 -12.73 -6.69 -24.76
N PHE A 169 -13.19 -7.38 -23.72
CA PHE A 169 -13.34 -8.84 -23.69
C PHE A 169 -14.76 -9.32 -24.01
N ARG A 170 -15.68 -8.42 -24.43
CA ARG A 170 -17.03 -8.80 -24.85
C ARG A 170 -16.96 -9.90 -25.90
N GLY A 171 -17.75 -10.97 -25.72
CA GLY A 171 -17.86 -12.12 -26.63
C GLY A 171 -16.59 -13.03 -26.62
N LYS A 172 -15.58 -12.75 -25.81
CA LYS A 172 -14.37 -13.57 -25.70
C LYS A 172 -14.49 -14.58 -24.57
N LYS A 173 -13.81 -15.72 -24.73
CA LYS A 173 -13.61 -16.69 -23.66
C LYS A 173 -12.47 -16.25 -22.78
N VAL A 174 -12.75 -15.92 -21.50
CA VAL A 174 -11.78 -15.43 -20.55
C VAL A 174 -11.72 -16.33 -19.32
N VAL A 175 -10.52 -16.76 -18.97
CA VAL A 175 -10.26 -17.41 -17.69
C VAL A 175 -9.70 -16.38 -16.72
N VAL A 176 -10.32 -16.25 -15.54
CA VAL A 176 -9.80 -15.46 -14.43
C VAL A 176 -9.13 -16.41 -13.43
N ILE A 177 -7.87 -16.12 -13.03
CA ILE A 177 -7.13 -16.94 -12.07
C ILE A 177 -6.99 -16.22 -10.75
N GLY A 178 -7.52 -16.80 -9.67
CA GLY A 178 -7.42 -16.27 -8.32
C GLY A 178 -8.65 -16.55 -7.48
N GLY A 179 -8.53 -16.42 -6.15
CA GLY A 179 -9.65 -16.64 -5.22
C GLY A 179 -9.88 -15.46 -4.27
N GLY A 180 -9.27 -14.29 -4.55
CA GLY A 180 -9.44 -13.07 -3.76
C GLY A 180 -10.43 -12.10 -4.39
N GLN A 181 -10.69 -10.98 -3.68
CA GLN A 181 -11.60 -9.92 -4.11
C GLN A 181 -11.41 -9.49 -5.57
N SER A 182 -10.16 -9.25 -6.00
CA SER A 182 -9.87 -8.81 -7.36
C SER A 182 -10.28 -9.85 -8.42
N ALA A 183 -10.10 -11.15 -8.13
CA ALA A 183 -10.49 -12.22 -9.04
C ALA A 183 -12.00 -12.31 -9.18
N LEU A 184 -12.70 -12.35 -8.05
CA LEU A 184 -14.16 -12.47 -7.99
C LEU A 184 -14.83 -11.28 -8.65
N GLU A 185 -14.37 -10.07 -8.35
CA GLU A 185 -14.96 -8.85 -8.90
C GLU A 185 -14.62 -8.67 -10.38
N SER A 186 -13.42 -9.06 -10.82
CA SER A 186 -13.09 -9.08 -12.25
C SER A 186 -13.95 -10.08 -13.03
N ALA A 187 -14.19 -11.27 -12.45
CA ALA A 187 -15.05 -12.27 -13.09
C ALA A 187 -16.50 -11.77 -13.21
N ALA A 188 -17.05 -11.16 -12.16
CA ALA A 188 -18.38 -10.54 -12.21
C ALA A 188 -18.46 -9.44 -13.26
N LEU A 189 -17.49 -8.52 -13.27
CA LEU A 189 -17.45 -7.42 -14.24
C LEU A 189 -17.28 -7.89 -15.70
N LEU A 190 -16.52 -8.95 -15.95
CA LEU A 190 -16.39 -9.56 -17.27
C LEU A 190 -17.70 -10.19 -17.73
N HIS A 191 -18.37 -10.95 -16.84
CA HIS A 191 -19.66 -11.55 -17.12
C HIS A 191 -20.73 -10.49 -17.44
N GLU A 192 -20.84 -9.44 -16.63
CA GLU A 192 -21.72 -8.29 -16.84
C GLU A 192 -21.46 -7.58 -18.18
N ARG A 193 -20.23 -7.69 -18.71
CA ARG A 193 -19.84 -7.16 -20.03
C ARG A 193 -19.95 -8.19 -21.16
N GLN A 194 -20.65 -9.32 -20.91
CA GLN A 194 -20.91 -10.34 -21.90
C GLN A 194 -19.67 -11.09 -22.42
N ALA A 195 -18.65 -11.27 -21.57
CA ALA A 195 -17.59 -12.24 -21.80
C ALA A 195 -18.04 -13.64 -21.33
N ASP A 196 -17.57 -14.69 -22.00
CA ASP A 196 -17.69 -16.10 -21.53
C ASP A 196 -16.60 -16.33 -20.47
N VAL A 197 -16.97 -16.35 -19.19
CA VAL A 197 -16.02 -16.30 -18.07
C VAL A 197 -15.99 -17.58 -17.27
N GLU A 198 -14.79 -18.12 -17.05
CA GLU A 198 -14.53 -19.15 -16.03
C GLU A 198 -13.55 -18.63 -14.98
N LEU A 199 -13.90 -18.74 -13.69
CA LEU A 199 -13.04 -18.42 -12.58
C LEU A 199 -12.34 -19.69 -12.05
N ILE A 200 -11.01 -19.74 -12.12
CA ILE A 200 -10.20 -20.85 -11.60
C ILE A 200 -9.63 -20.49 -10.25
N VAL A 201 -9.98 -21.27 -9.23
CA VAL A 201 -9.55 -21.07 -7.83
C VAL A 201 -8.76 -22.27 -7.36
N ARG A 202 -7.51 -22.06 -6.93
CA ARG A 202 -6.62 -23.13 -6.45
C ARG A 202 -7.12 -23.81 -5.17
N ASN A 203 -7.75 -23.04 -4.27
CA ASN A 203 -8.36 -23.58 -3.07
C ASN A 203 -9.62 -24.40 -3.43
N SER A 204 -9.97 -25.38 -2.58
CA SER A 204 -11.15 -26.24 -2.76
C SER A 204 -12.48 -25.49 -2.73
N ALA A 205 -12.49 -24.27 -2.21
CA ALA A 205 -13.65 -23.37 -2.21
C ALA A 205 -13.24 -21.92 -2.23
N VAL A 206 -14.16 -21.04 -2.65
CA VAL A 206 -14.04 -19.60 -2.48
C VAL A 206 -14.34 -19.25 -1.02
N TYR A 207 -13.43 -18.50 -0.39
CA TYR A 207 -13.64 -18.01 0.96
C TYR A 207 -14.36 -16.66 0.91
N TRP A 208 -15.36 -16.49 1.79
CA TRP A 208 -16.15 -15.27 1.88
C TRP A 208 -15.98 -14.62 3.26
N THR A 209 -15.75 -13.33 3.28
CA THR A 209 -15.91 -12.52 4.50
C THR A 209 -17.38 -12.18 4.70
N TRP A 210 -17.77 -11.92 5.95
CA TRP A 210 -19.14 -11.59 6.34
C TRP A 210 -20.16 -12.67 5.98
N GLN A 211 -19.77 -13.95 6.19
CA GLN A 211 -20.70 -15.07 6.02
C GLN A 211 -21.92 -14.97 6.95
N ARG A 212 -21.82 -14.18 8.01
CA ARG A 212 -22.89 -13.92 8.99
C ARG A 212 -23.12 -12.41 9.11
N PRO A 213 -23.81 -11.76 8.16
CA PRO A 213 -24.02 -10.31 8.17
C PRO A 213 -24.65 -9.79 9.45
N TRP A 214 -25.54 -10.57 10.10
CA TRP A 214 -26.20 -10.20 11.34
C TRP A 214 -25.23 -9.95 12.50
N LEU A 215 -24.06 -10.64 12.57
CA LEU A 215 -23.02 -10.38 13.57
C LEU A 215 -22.38 -9.00 13.42
N HIS A 216 -22.34 -8.47 12.21
CA HIS A 216 -21.84 -7.10 11.94
C HIS A 216 -22.94 -6.06 12.11
N THR A 217 -24.22 -6.45 11.95
CA THR A 217 -25.39 -5.57 12.09
C THR A 217 -25.71 -5.31 13.57
N PHE A 218 -25.49 -6.31 14.45
CA PHE A 218 -25.64 -6.15 15.90
C PHE A 218 -24.42 -5.44 16.47
N ARG A 219 -24.44 -4.10 16.44
CA ARG A 219 -23.31 -3.22 16.78
C ARG A 219 -22.50 -3.62 18.02
N PRO A 220 -23.09 -3.92 19.21
CA PRO A 220 -22.30 -4.28 20.38
C PRO A 220 -21.53 -5.60 20.21
N VAL A 221 -22.13 -6.61 19.59
CA VAL A 221 -21.48 -7.91 19.36
C VAL A 221 -20.45 -7.81 18.25
N GLY A 222 -20.77 -7.11 17.18
CA GLY A 222 -19.83 -6.86 16.08
C GLY A 222 -18.57 -6.12 16.55
N ALA A 223 -18.71 -5.07 17.36
CA ALA A 223 -17.60 -4.30 17.91
C ALA A 223 -16.73 -5.10 18.88
N LEU A 224 -17.31 -6.07 19.61
CA LEU A 224 -16.56 -6.96 20.49
C LEU A 224 -15.71 -7.96 19.69
N LEU A 225 -16.23 -8.45 18.56
CA LEU A 225 -15.58 -9.49 17.75
C LEU A 225 -14.57 -8.92 16.76
N TYR A 226 -14.90 -7.78 16.17
CA TYR A 226 -14.13 -7.17 15.06
C TYR A 226 -13.81 -5.72 15.34
N ALA A 227 -12.53 -5.35 15.15
CA ALA A 227 -12.12 -3.96 15.18
C ALA A 227 -12.67 -3.21 13.96
N TRP A 228 -12.79 -1.88 14.07
CA TRP A 228 -13.33 -0.99 13.03
C TRP A 228 -12.71 -1.13 11.61
N PRO A 229 -11.40 -1.49 11.43
CA PRO A 229 -10.84 -1.71 10.08
C PRO A 229 -11.29 -3.02 9.45
N ASP A 230 -11.86 -3.95 10.24
CA ASP A 230 -12.29 -5.28 9.81
C ASP A 230 -11.24 -6.07 9.04
N VAL A 231 -10.00 -6.02 9.52
CA VAL A 231 -8.86 -6.74 8.96
C VAL A 231 -8.48 -7.90 9.87
N GLY A 232 -8.72 -9.12 9.38
CA GLY A 232 -8.42 -10.36 10.09
C GLY A 232 -9.64 -11.02 10.75
N PRO A 233 -9.46 -12.24 11.28
CA PRO A 233 -10.52 -12.97 12.00
C PRO A 233 -10.96 -12.27 13.28
N ALA A 234 -12.11 -12.71 13.83
CA ALA A 234 -12.62 -12.24 15.12
C ALA A 234 -11.50 -12.26 16.19
N PHE A 235 -11.51 -11.30 17.09
CA PHE A 235 -10.52 -11.01 18.14
C PHE A 235 -9.12 -10.64 17.60
N ILE A 236 -8.57 -11.35 16.60
CA ILE A 236 -7.28 -11.03 15.98
C ILE A 236 -7.32 -9.64 15.34
N SER A 237 -8.45 -9.24 14.77
CA SER A 237 -8.65 -7.92 14.14
C SER A 237 -8.33 -6.76 15.08
N HIS A 238 -8.58 -6.89 16.40
CA HIS A 238 -8.28 -5.85 17.39
C HIS A 238 -6.77 -5.61 17.55
N ALA A 239 -5.96 -6.66 17.54
CA ALA A 239 -4.52 -6.52 17.58
C ALA A 239 -3.95 -6.03 16.23
N VAL A 240 -4.51 -6.50 15.11
CA VAL A 240 -4.14 -6.05 13.76
C VAL A 240 -4.47 -4.57 13.56
N ALA A 241 -5.58 -4.07 14.14
CA ALA A 241 -5.95 -2.67 14.12
C ALA A 241 -4.99 -1.76 14.92
N LYS A 242 -4.14 -2.33 15.77
CA LYS A 242 -3.15 -1.62 16.58
C LYS A 242 -1.73 -2.03 16.16
N PRO A 243 -1.13 -1.46 15.10
CA PRO A 243 0.16 -1.92 14.56
C PRO A 243 1.32 -1.87 15.56
N SER A 244 1.30 -0.94 16.53
CA SER A 244 2.30 -0.91 17.61
C SER A 244 2.22 -2.15 18.50
N LEU A 245 1.01 -2.59 18.86
CA LEU A 245 0.79 -3.81 19.62
C LEU A 245 1.14 -5.06 18.80
N TYR A 246 0.68 -5.12 17.55
CA TYR A 246 1.01 -6.21 16.63
C TYR A 246 2.54 -6.40 16.52
N ARG A 247 3.30 -5.30 16.40
CA ARG A 247 4.75 -5.31 16.30
C ARG A 247 5.44 -5.91 17.55
N SER A 248 4.87 -5.78 18.74
CA SER A 248 5.44 -6.28 19.98
C SER A 248 5.19 -7.78 20.23
N LEU A 249 4.32 -8.40 19.44
CA LEU A 249 4.03 -9.83 19.54
C LEU A 249 5.21 -10.70 19.11
N PRO A 250 5.34 -11.94 19.61
CA PRO A 250 6.32 -12.89 19.13
C PRO A 250 6.15 -13.15 17.63
N ARG A 251 7.26 -13.32 16.88
CA ARG A 251 7.25 -13.43 15.42
C ARG A 251 6.33 -14.55 14.90
N ARG A 252 6.34 -15.72 15.56
CA ARG A 252 5.45 -16.84 15.20
C ARG A 252 3.96 -16.45 15.22
N VAL A 253 3.56 -15.63 16.19
CA VAL A 253 2.18 -15.12 16.30
C VAL A 253 1.90 -14.13 15.18
N GLN A 254 2.83 -13.18 14.92
CA GLN A 254 2.70 -12.21 13.83
C GLN A 254 2.51 -12.93 12.48
N ASP A 255 3.31 -13.95 12.18
CA ASP A 255 3.27 -14.67 10.92
C ASP A 255 1.97 -15.46 10.75
N SER A 256 1.51 -16.16 11.82
CA SER A 256 0.24 -16.86 11.82
C SER A 256 -0.94 -15.91 11.59
N TRP A 257 -0.96 -14.78 12.28
CA TRP A 257 -2.04 -13.79 12.17
C TRP A 257 -2.01 -13.05 10.84
N ARG A 258 -0.82 -12.76 10.31
CA ARG A 258 -0.65 -12.21 8.95
C ARG A 258 -1.25 -13.14 7.91
N PHE A 259 -0.92 -14.44 7.96
CA PHE A 259 -1.46 -15.44 7.04
C PHE A 259 -3.00 -15.49 7.10
N LYS A 260 -3.58 -15.57 8.30
CA LYS A 260 -5.03 -15.61 8.50
C LYS A 260 -5.73 -14.33 8.01
N SER A 261 -5.13 -13.16 8.25
CA SER A 261 -5.70 -11.85 7.89
C SER A 261 -5.60 -11.52 6.40
N LEU A 262 -4.64 -12.09 5.69
CA LEU A 262 -4.40 -11.82 4.26
C LEU A 262 -4.83 -12.98 3.36
N ARG A 263 -5.56 -13.96 3.90
CA ARG A 263 -6.10 -15.06 3.11
C ARG A 263 -6.97 -14.50 1.98
N PRO A 264 -6.80 -14.99 0.72
CA PRO A 264 -7.67 -14.61 -0.38
C PRO A 264 -9.13 -14.91 -0.05
N ASN A 265 -9.98 -13.89 -0.14
CA ASN A 265 -11.41 -14.00 0.12
C ASN A 265 -12.19 -12.94 -0.65
N GLY A 266 -13.47 -13.17 -0.85
CA GLY A 266 -14.44 -12.22 -1.38
C GLY A 266 -15.36 -11.64 -0.31
N VAL A 267 -15.97 -10.51 -0.59
CA VAL A 267 -17.02 -9.92 0.25
C VAL A 267 -18.39 -10.40 -0.20
N GLY A 268 -19.29 -10.61 0.75
CA GLY A 268 -20.61 -11.22 0.51
C GLY A 268 -21.49 -10.54 -0.54
N TRP A 269 -21.37 -9.22 -0.73
CA TRP A 269 -22.13 -8.49 -1.75
C TRP A 269 -21.78 -8.85 -3.20
N LEU A 270 -20.64 -9.56 -3.41
CA LEU A 270 -20.29 -10.06 -4.74
C LEU A 270 -21.01 -11.36 -5.14
N LYS A 271 -21.56 -12.12 -4.18
CA LYS A 271 -22.15 -13.43 -4.45
C LYS A 271 -23.22 -13.38 -5.54
N PRO A 272 -24.24 -12.50 -5.47
CA PRO A 272 -25.28 -12.45 -6.50
C PRO A 272 -24.76 -12.11 -7.90
N ARG A 273 -23.63 -11.39 -7.98
CA ARG A 273 -22.98 -11.02 -9.25
C ARG A 273 -22.21 -12.16 -9.91
N LEU A 274 -22.08 -13.30 -9.21
CA LEU A 274 -21.33 -14.48 -9.65
C LEU A 274 -22.21 -15.72 -9.85
N ASP A 275 -23.53 -15.60 -9.67
CA ASP A 275 -24.45 -16.75 -9.73
C ASP A 275 -24.37 -17.49 -11.07
N ASP A 276 -24.21 -16.75 -12.18
CA ASP A 276 -24.07 -17.29 -13.53
C ASP A 276 -22.61 -17.44 -14.00
N VAL A 277 -21.63 -17.20 -13.12
CA VAL A 277 -20.20 -17.34 -13.44
C VAL A 277 -19.73 -18.75 -13.08
N ARG A 278 -19.18 -19.47 -14.07
CA ARG A 278 -18.57 -20.78 -13.82
C ARG A 278 -17.36 -20.66 -12.89
N ILE A 279 -17.42 -21.31 -11.71
CA ILE A 279 -16.32 -21.34 -10.73
C ILE A 279 -15.75 -22.76 -10.66
N SER A 280 -14.49 -22.92 -11.06
CA SER A 280 -13.71 -24.17 -10.98
C SER A 280 -12.76 -24.11 -9.79
N ALA A 281 -13.27 -24.53 -8.63
CA ALA A 281 -12.51 -24.57 -7.38
C ALA A 281 -11.66 -25.86 -7.28
N GLY A 282 -10.59 -25.84 -6.47
CA GLY A 282 -9.66 -26.95 -6.30
C GLY A 282 -8.75 -27.20 -7.50
N ARG A 283 -8.65 -26.25 -8.44
CA ARG A 283 -7.89 -26.39 -9.69
C ARG A 283 -6.83 -25.31 -9.83
N GLY A 284 -5.66 -25.72 -10.30
CA GLY A 284 -4.56 -24.82 -10.67
C GLY A 284 -4.16 -25.02 -12.13
N VAL A 285 -3.60 -23.99 -12.75
CA VAL A 285 -2.99 -24.13 -14.08
C VAL A 285 -1.59 -24.70 -13.93
N LEU A 286 -1.33 -25.82 -14.58
CA LEU A 286 -0.03 -26.51 -14.59
C LEU A 286 0.88 -26.00 -15.69
N SER A 287 0.34 -25.88 -16.91
CA SER A 287 1.09 -25.43 -18.09
C SER A 287 0.20 -24.64 -19.03
N THR A 288 0.85 -23.89 -19.91
CA THR A 288 0.20 -23.11 -20.96
C THR A 288 0.88 -23.33 -22.30
N ALA A 289 0.13 -23.29 -23.39
CA ALA A 289 0.64 -23.35 -24.76
C ALA A 289 -0.13 -22.38 -25.67
N ILE A 290 0.57 -21.70 -26.55
CA ILE A 290 -0.05 -20.82 -27.54
C ILE A 290 -0.45 -21.67 -28.77
N ARG A 291 -1.71 -21.63 -29.18
CA ARG A 291 -2.25 -22.25 -30.37
C ARG A 291 -2.96 -21.23 -31.25
N GLY A 292 -2.28 -20.77 -32.28
CA GLY A 292 -2.76 -19.68 -33.10
C GLY A 292 -2.98 -18.40 -32.30
N LYS A 293 -4.23 -17.92 -32.21
CA LYS A 293 -4.63 -16.72 -31.46
C LYS A 293 -5.19 -17.04 -30.07
N ARG A 294 -5.07 -18.27 -29.59
CA ARG A 294 -5.65 -18.73 -28.32
C ARG A 294 -4.59 -19.30 -27.39
N LEU A 295 -4.91 -19.25 -26.12
CA LEU A 295 -4.08 -19.85 -25.08
C LEU A 295 -4.74 -21.14 -24.58
N GLU A 296 -4.02 -22.24 -24.66
CA GLU A 296 -4.40 -23.51 -24.08
C GLU A 296 -3.83 -23.63 -22.66
N LEU A 297 -4.68 -24.05 -21.74
CA LEU A 297 -4.37 -24.24 -20.33
C LEU A 297 -4.58 -25.70 -19.97
N LYS A 298 -3.58 -26.34 -19.37
CA LYS A 298 -3.73 -27.64 -18.74
C LYS A 298 -3.91 -27.45 -17.24
N LEU A 299 -5.01 -27.98 -16.69
CA LEU A 299 -5.33 -27.84 -15.28
C LEU A 299 -4.85 -29.03 -14.44
N SER A 300 -4.81 -28.87 -13.13
CA SER A 300 -4.33 -29.89 -12.18
C SER A 300 -5.20 -31.15 -12.10
N ASP A 301 -6.44 -31.09 -12.58
CA ASP A 301 -7.36 -32.24 -12.70
C ASP A 301 -7.26 -32.95 -14.06
N GLY A 302 -6.28 -32.59 -14.89
CA GLY A 302 -6.06 -33.11 -16.24
C GLY A 302 -6.94 -32.48 -17.32
N SER A 303 -7.95 -31.68 -16.97
CA SER A 303 -8.80 -30.99 -17.95
C SER A 303 -8.04 -29.85 -18.65
N GLU A 304 -8.51 -29.54 -19.87
CA GLU A 304 -7.90 -28.50 -20.69
C GLU A 304 -8.90 -27.36 -20.99
N ARG A 305 -8.38 -26.17 -21.23
CA ARG A 305 -9.16 -24.99 -21.65
C ARG A 305 -8.48 -24.32 -22.83
N SER A 306 -9.25 -23.93 -23.83
CA SER A 306 -8.80 -23.09 -24.94
C SER A 306 -9.52 -21.75 -24.84
N VAL A 307 -8.77 -20.69 -24.58
CA VAL A 307 -9.32 -19.37 -24.24
C VAL A 307 -8.70 -18.25 -25.06
N ASP A 308 -9.43 -17.15 -25.21
CA ASP A 308 -8.94 -15.98 -25.91
C ASP A 308 -8.05 -15.11 -24.99
N HIS A 309 -8.27 -15.18 -23.65
CA HIS A 309 -7.47 -14.42 -22.70
C HIS A 309 -7.47 -15.06 -21.31
N VAL A 310 -6.36 -14.89 -20.60
CA VAL A 310 -6.23 -15.20 -19.17
C VAL A 310 -6.01 -13.93 -18.37
N LEU A 311 -6.90 -13.63 -17.43
CA LEU A 311 -6.77 -12.53 -16.49
C LEU A 311 -6.23 -13.05 -15.14
N MET A 312 -4.97 -12.76 -14.85
CA MET A 312 -4.32 -13.19 -13.62
C MET A 312 -4.63 -12.21 -12.48
N ALA A 313 -5.53 -12.56 -11.59
CA ALA A 313 -5.81 -11.84 -10.34
C ALA A 313 -5.08 -12.52 -9.16
N THR A 314 -3.81 -12.77 -9.36
CA THR A 314 -2.90 -13.56 -8.49
C THR A 314 -2.28 -12.74 -7.36
N GLY A 315 -2.64 -11.46 -7.28
CA GLY A 315 -2.25 -10.56 -6.21
C GLY A 315 -0.82 -10.03 -6.34
N TYR A 316 -0.26 -9.60 -5.19
CA TYR A 316 1.01 -8.87 -5.13
C TYR A 316 1.92 -9.47 -4.06
N ARG A 317 3.20 -9.63 -4.39
CA ARG A 317 4.26 -10.03 -3.46
C ARG A 317 5.28 -8.92 -3.33
N VAL A 318 5.28 -8.28 -2.18
CA VAL A 318 6.18 -7.14 -1.91
C VAL A 318 7.63 -7.57 -2.09
N ASN A 319 8.37 -6.79 -2.86
CA ASN A 319 9.82 -6.83 -2.95
C ASN A 319 10.32 -5.44 -3.34
N VAL A 320 10.77 -4.67 -2.35
CA VAL A 320 11.19 -3.27 -2.57
C VAL A 320 12.41 -3.12 -3.49
N ARG A 321 13.15 -4.20 -3.77
CA ARG A 321 14.19 -4.19 -4.81
C ARG A 321 13.65 -3.95 -6.22
N LYS A 322 12.35 -4.17 -6.43
CA LYS A 322 11.65 -3.85 -7.69
C LYS A 322 11.30 -2.36 -7.84
N TYR A 323 11.55 -1.54 -6.84
CA TYR A 323 11.46 -0.09 -6.99
C TYR A 323 12.69 0.41 -7.75
N GLU A 324 12.53 0.59 -9.06
CA GLU A 324 13.61 0.96 -10.00
C GLU A 324 14.22 2.33 -9.68
N PHE A 325 13.43 3.23 -9.10
CA PHE A 325 13.88 4.55 -8.66
C PHE A 325 14.85 4.54 -7.46
N LEU A 326 15.03 3.41 -6.79
CA LEU A 326 16.08 3.27 -5.78
C LEU A 326 17.41 2.92 -6.47
N SER A 327 18.46 3.67 -6.19
CA SER A 327 19.79 3.35 -6.70
C SER A 327 20.25 1.95 -6.27
N ALA A 328 21.18 1.36 -7.01
CA ALA A 328 21.73 0.03 -6.68
C ALA A 328 22.33 0.00 -5.28
N SER A 329 23.04 1.07 -4.88
CA SER A 329 23.63 1.21 -3.56
C SER A 329 22.58 1.23 -2.45
N LEU A 330 21.48 1.98 -2.63
CA LEU A 330 20.37 1.97 -1.66
C LEU A 330 19.70 0.60 -1.57
N ARG A 331 19.44 -0.04 -2.72
CA ARG A 331 18.83 -1.40 -2.73
C ARG A 331 19.69 -2.43 -2.01
N SER A 332 21.01 -2.32 -2.11
CA SER A 332 21.96 -3.21 -1.42
C SER A 332 22.07 -2.93 0.08
N ALA A 333 21.96 -1.66 0.49
CA ALA A 333 22.04 -1.24 1.90
C ALA A 333 20.75 -1.54 2.71
N LEU A 334 19.65 -1.93 2.04
CA LEU A 334 18.40 -2.26 2.71
C LEU A 334 18.45 -3.64 3.35
N SER A 335 18.20 -3.72 4.66
CA SER A 335 17.91 -4.97 5.36
C SER A 335 16.48 -5.41 5.04
N LEU A 336 16.35 -6.57 4.38
CA LEU A 336 15.06 -7.08 3.91
C LEU A 336 14.76 -8.46 4.49
N VAL A 337 13.47 -8.71 4.76
CA VAL A 337 12.92 -10.04 5.02
C VAL A 337 11.74 -10.28 4.09
N ASP A 338 11.76 -11.36 3.34
CA ASP A 338 10.75 -11.70 2.32
C ASP A 338 10.46 -10.53 1.35
N GLY A 339 11.49 -9.74 1.00
CA GLY A 339 11.37 -8.58 0.13
C GLY A 339 10.82 -7.31 0.80
N CYS A 340 10.39 -7.39 2.05
CA CYS A 340 9.95 -6.24 2.84
C CYS A 340 11.11 -5.65 3.64
N PRO A 341 11.24 -4.31 3.74
CA PRO A 341 12.26 -3.70 4.56
C PRO A 341 11.98 -3.91 6.05
N VAL A 342 13.04 -4.18 6.81
CA VAL A 342 12.99 -4.17 8.27
C VAL A 342 12.96 -2.72 8.72
N LEU A 343 11.88 -2.32 9.40
CA LEU A 343 11.64 -0.93 9.77
C LEU A 343 11.72 -0.71 11.28
N THR A 344 12.22 0.45 11.68
CA THR A 344 12.14 0.96 13.05
C THR A 344 10.70 1.30 13.43
N ARG A 345 10.46 1.73 14.69
CA ARG A 345 9.14 2.21 15.12
C ARG A 345 8.65 3.44 14.35
N GLY A 346 9.57 4.19 13.71
CA GLY A 346 9.28 5.37 12.91
C GLY A 346 9.15 5.10 11.40
N PHE A 347 8.96 3.85 10.99
CA PHE A 347 8.96 3.44 9.57
C PHE A 347 10.29 3.64 8.85
N GLU A 348 11.37 3.95 9.56
CA GLU A 348 12.71 4.14 9.00
C GLU A 348 13.37 2.79 8.74
N SER A 349 14.00 2.64 7.59
CA SER A 349 14.73 1.44 7.18
C SER A 349 16.12 1.36 7.82
N SER A 350 16.93 0.37 7.42
CA SER A 350 18.37 0.31 7.76
C SER A 350 19.15 1.50 7.21
N VAL A 351 18.63 2.22 6.24
CA VAL A 351 19.19 3.46 5.71
C VAL A 351 18.55 4.65 6.44
N ARG A 352 19.35 5.33 7.26
CA ARG A 352 18.89 6.49 8.05
C ARG A 352 18.27 7.57 7.17
N GLY A 353 17.06 8.04 7.51
CA GLY A 353 16.30 9.03 6.77
C GLY A 353 15.46 8.47 5.63
N LEU A 354 15.53 7.16 5.36
CA LEU A 354 14.71 6.50 4.34
C LEU A 354 13.57 5.71 4.98
N HIS A 355 12.33 6.15 4.76
CA HIS A 355 11.13 5.58 5.36
C HIS A 355 10.27 4.89 4.30
N PHE A 356 9.58 3.80 4.68
CA PHE A 356 8.66 3.08 3.78
C PHE A 356 7.27 2.97 4.41
N LEU A 357 6.24 3.39 3.66
CA LEU A 357 4.85 3.32 4.07
C LEU A 357 4.04 2.33 3.20
N GLY A 358 2.87 1.95 3.68
CA GLY A 358 1.97 1.04 2.99
C GLY A 358 2.45 -0.41 2.99
N ALA A 359 2.16 -1.15 1.93
CA ALA A 359 2.42 -2.59 1.85
C ALA A 359 3.88 -3.00 2.17
N PRO A 360 4.92 -2.25 1.82
CA PRO A 360 6.29 -2.53 2.24
C PRO A 360 6.48 -2.63 3.77
N ALA A 361 5.69 -1.88 4.54
CA ALA A 361 5.78 -1.89 6.00
C ALA A 361 5.06 -3.09 6.66
N MET A 362 4.43 -3.94 5.89
CA MET A 362 3.60 -5.04 6.38
C MET A 362 4.37 -6.03 7.26
N TRP A 363 5.63 -6.32 6.94
CA TRP A 363 6.44 -7.24 7.74
C TRP A 363 6.68 -6.71 9.16
N SER A 364 6.89 -5.40 9.30
CA SER A 364 7.19 -4.75 10.57
C SER A 364 5.96 -4.33 11.39
N PHE A 365 4.84 -3.98 10.74
CA PHE A 365 3.67 -3.38 11.38
C PHE A 365 2.36 -4.16 11.17
N GLY A 366 2.42 -5.27 10.44
CA GLY A 366 1.29 -6.17 10.26
C GLY A 366 0.39 -5.89 9.06
N PRO A 367 -0.66 -6.70 8.92
CA PRO A 367 -1.55 -6.73 7.76
C PRO A 367 -2.23 -5.40 7.44
N LEU A 368 -2.50 -4.56 8.46
CA LEU A 368 -3.17 -3.28 8.30
C LEU A 368 -2.48 -2.38 7.27
N MET A 369 -1.15 -2.50 7.14
CA MET A 369 -0.35 -1.71 6.20
C MET A 369 -0.67 -1.99 4.71
N ARG A 370 -1.45 -3.01 4.40
CA ARG A 370 -1.92 -3.29 3.03
C ARG A 370 -3.24 -2.60 2.69
N PHE A 371 -3.89 -1.97 3.65
CA PHE A 371 -5.22 -1.37 3.53
C PHE A 371 -5.15 0.14 3.74
N VAL A 372 -6.12 0.87 3.18
CA VAL A 372 -6.22 2.34 3.34
C VAL A 372 -6.26 2.73 4.82
N ALA A 373 -6.96 1.96 5.64
CA ALA A 373 -7.06 2.17 7.09
C ALA A 373 -5.72 2.30 7.82
N GLY A 374 -4.64 1.73 7.27
CA GLY A 374 -3.29 1.88 7.83
C GLY A 374 -2.66 3.25 7.62
N ALA A 375 -3.22 4.08 6.72
CA ALA A 375 -2.63 5.36 6.36
C ALA A 375 -2.59 6.35 7.54
N ASP A 376 -3.63 6.39 8.38
CA ASP A 376 -3.68 7.25 9.56
C ASP A 376 -2.55 6.94 10.56
N PHE A 377 -2.41 5.66 10.92
CA PHE A 377 -1.34 5.24 11.82
C PHE A 377 0.04 5.54 11.23
N ALA A 378 0.24 5.24 9.96
CA ALA A 378 1.52 5.44 9.29
C ALA A 378 1.89 6.93 9.20
N ALA A 379 0.95 7.78 8.79
CA ALA A 379 1.15 9.23 8.67
C ALA A 379 1.54 9.86 10.02
N ARG A 380 0.76 9.61 11.07
CA ARG A 380 1.06 10.13 12.41
C ARG A 380 2.39 9.63 12.96
N THR A 381 2.70 8.36 12.72
CA THR A 381 3.90 7.75 13.28
C THR A 381 5.16 8.22 12.57
N VAL A 382 5.17 8.27 11.22
CA VAL A 382 6.32 8.78 10.46
C VAL A 382 6.55 10.26 10.74
N THR A 383 5.50 11.08 10.85
CA THR A 383 5.62 12.50 11.19
C THR A 383 6.27 12.69 12.56
N LYS A 384 5.83 11.96 13.59
CA LYS A 384 6.47 12.00 14.92
C LYS A 384 7.95 11.63 14.85
N ALA A 385 8.33 10.62 14.07
CA ALA A 385 9.73 10.21 13.93
C ALA A 385 10.57 11.27 13.20
N VAL A 386 10.05 11.84 12.13
CA VAL A 386 10.71 12.91 11.37
C VAL A 386 10.90 14.15 12.25
N MET A 387 9.88 14.58 12.98
CA MET A 387 9.95 15.75 13.87
C MET A 387 10.97 15.57 14.99
N ARG A 388 11.02 14.41 15.65
CA ARG A 388 12.04 14.11 16.69
C ARG A 388 13.45 14.24 16.11
N ALA A 389 13.68 13.67 14.95
CA ALA A 389 14.97 13.70 14.32
C ALA A 389 15.32 15.08 13.71
N HIS A 390 14.31 15.91 13.39
CA HIS A 390 14.50 17.31 12.99
C HIS A 390 14.94 18.16 14.17
N ALA A 391 14.28 18.00 15.32
CA ALA A 391 14.64 18.70 16.56
C ALA A 391 16.07 18.39 17.06
N THR A 392 16.54 17.15 16.88
CA THR A 392 17.90 16.74 17.26
C THR A 392 18.98 17.44 16.41
N VAL A 393 18.68 17.71 15.13
CA VAL A 393 19.61 18.43 14.24
C VAL A 393 19.58 19.95 14.49
N ALA A 394 18.47 20.50 14.98
CA ALA A 394 18.30 21.92 15.26
C ALA A 394 18.91 22.36 16.60
N ARG A 395 19.29 21.43 17.50
CA ARG A 395 20.03 21.75 18.71
C ARG A 395 21.51 21.79 18.37
N PRO A 396 22.20 22.98 18.39
CA PRO A 396 23.64 23.03 18.34
C PRO A 396 24.20 22.28 19.57
N ALA A 397 25.29 21.54 19.36
CA ALA A 397 26.00 20.92 20.47
C ALA A 397 26.24 22.00 21.53
N ALA A 398 25.76 21.78 22.76
CA ALA A 398 26.03 22.67 23.87
C ALA A 398 27.55 22.74 23.99
N VAL A 399 28.10 23.93 23.80
CA VAL A 399 29.50 24.21 24.04
C VAL A 399 29.73 23.92 25.52
N VAL A 400 30.42 22.84 25.84
CA VAL A 400 30.96 22.60 27.17
C VAL A 400 32.03 23.67 27.37
N LEU A 401 31.67 24.75 28.03
CA LEU A 401 32.64 25.69 28.58
C LEU A 401 33.36 24.93 29.71
N GLU A 402 34.54 24.42 29.41
CA GLU A 402 35.52 24.03 30.44
C GLU A 402 35.85 25.28 31.25
N THR A 403 35.32 25.37 32.45
CA THR A 403 35.75 26.34 33.44
C THR A 403 37.14 25.92 33.93
N THR A 404 38.16 26.55 33.36
CA THR A 404 39.54 26.44 33.88
C THR A 404 39.56 27.14 35.23
N GLN A 405 39.53 26.38 36.32
CA GLN A 405 39.83 26.87 37.65
C GLN A 405 41.33 27.18 37.72
N THR A 406 41.67 28.45 37.74
CA THR A 406 43.02 28.94 38.08
C THR A 406 43.21 28.74 39.56
N VAL A 407 44.03 27.77 39.92
CA VAL A 407 44.52 27.60 41.31
C VAL A 407 45.55 28.69 41.55
N ALA A 408 45.25 29.69 42.39
CA ALA A 408 46.18 30.65 42.88
C ALA A 408 47.00 29.98 43.98
N VAL A 409 48.26 29.78 43.71
CA VAL A 409 49.28 29.38 44.76
C VAL A 409 49.70 30.63 45.49
N SER A 410 49.30 30.75 46.78
CA SER A 410 49.78 31.76 47.67
C SER A 410 51.12 31.29 48.25
N HIS A 411 52.20 31.97 47.89
CA HIS A 411 53.48 31.87 48.62
C HIS A 411 53.37 32.68 49.93
N GLY A 412 53.38 31.98 51.02
CA GLY A 412 53.66 32.56 52.36
C GLY A 412 55.13 32.72 52.51
N ALA A 413 55.56 33.97 52.72
CA ALA A 413 56.92 34.27 53.21
C ALA A 413 56.92 34.19 54.76
N GLU A 414 57.77 33.35 55.28
CA GLU A 414 58.19 33.40 56.69
C GLU A 414 59.36 34.36 56.78
N GLU A 415 59.24 35.33 57.64
CA GLU A 415 60.37 36.03 58.25
C GLU A 415 60.12 36.15 59.75
N GLY A 416 61.17 35.82 60.58
CA GLY A 416 61.38 36.19 61.94
C GLY A 416 61.28 35.16 63.03
#